data_00fe0de871ce72695e36d10aaf144a02
#
_entry.id   00fe0de871ce72695e36d10aaf144a02
#
_cell.length_a   1.000
_cell.length_b   1.000
_cell.length_c   1.000
_cell.angle_alpha   90.00
_cell.angle_beta   90.00
_cell.angle_gamma   90.00
#
_symmetry.space_group_name_H-M   'P 1'
#
loop_
_entity.id
_entity.type
_entity.pdbx_description
1 polymer ?
#
loop_
_entity_poly.entity_id
_entity_poly.type
_entity_poly.pdbx_seq_one_letter_code
_entity_poly.pdbx_strand_id
1 'polypeptide(L)'
;MRLQIRIRHIFLAMAAILISCAILYAEGLKDKITLSYDYYGDNGGDQVYSPGIAIYKKITERFLIGVKMNVDAITSASISKGSRIGKPDAVTSATPMRSFDDVRYAPSLFGTYNDGDNAITLGGYYSTERDYTGRSFYANYIRQLNEQNTALGIGFSQSFDKWRPGFDRELTRYFRDETKIDLSATQILSQTFTAQLIYTFMNTNGFLASPYEYLSNDTFADFERYPSSRTGNALTLKLVKLINDPTAIHFSYRFFKDSWDITSHTFNVELYRDLSSSFTIGTKYRFYTQTKSDFTKSIGDYVRTDQYIAVDYRQSAFNSNTVGVMAILKPNTTETGLLDFNKMKIKGAINYYWTSSNDYIYYWYNVNRLKGVFTSISIDYEF
;
A
#
# COMPACT_ATOMS: atom_id res chain seq x y z
N MET A 1 9.67 -5.11 10.98
CA MET A 1 8.22 -4.85 10.86
C MET A 1 7.88 -3.46 10.35
N ARG A 2 8.50 -2.40 10.87
CA ARG A 2 8.30 -1.01 10.41
C ARG A 2 8.53 -0.80 8.92
N LEU A 3 9.60 -1.36 8.38
CA LEU A 3 9.94 -1.23 6.98
C LEU A 3 8.87 -1.83 6.07
N GLN A 4 8.15 -2.82 6.51
CA GLN A 4 7.23 -3.63 5.72
C GLN A 4 5.76 -3.19 5.83
N ILE A 5 5.34 -2.56 6.90
CA ILE A 5 4.13 -1.73 6.91
C ILE A 5 4.35 -0.58 5.93
N ARG A 6 5.56 -0.03 5.85
CA ARG A 6 5.98 1.01 4.93
C ARG A 6 6.04 0.57 3.48
N ILE A 7 6.57 -0.63 3.18
CA ILE A 7 6.54 -1.20 1.82
C ILE A 7 5.10 -1.36 1.35
N ARG A 8 4.22 -1.82 2.22
CA ARG A 8 2.79 -1.97 1.91
C ARG A 8 2.10 -0.62 1.66
N HIS A 9 2.48 0.43 2.39
CA HIS A 9 1.95 1.79 2.15
C HIS A 9 2.57 2.43 0.91
N ILE A 10 3.85 2.17 0.58
CA ILE A 10 4.45 2.57 -0.69
C ILE A 10 3.77 1.83 -1.85
N PHE A 11 3.53 0.52 -1.74
CA PHE A 11 2.76 -0.25 -2.73
C PHE A 11 1.30 0.20 -2.83
N LEU A 12 0.63 0.50 -1.71
CA LEU A 12 -0.72 1.05 -1.70
C LEU A 12 -0.76 2.49 -2.19
N ALA A 13 0.22 3.33 -1.85
CA ALA A 13 0.33 4.69 -2.36
C ALA A 13 0.64 4.69 -3.87
N MET A 14 1.51 3.81 -4.36
CA MET A 14 1.82 3.70 -5.79
C MET A 14 0.68 3.05 -6.59
N ALA A 15 0.00 2.04 -6.05
CA ALA A 15 -1.24 1.52 -6.64
C ALA A 15 -2.37 2.55 -6.57
N ALA A 16 -2.47 3.34 -5.49
CA ALA A 16 -3.41 4.45 -5.37
C ALA A 16 -3.09 5.59 -6.34
N ILE A 17 -1.82 5.80 -6.70
CA ILE A 17 -1.43 6.80 -7.71
C ILE A 17 -1.88 6.37 -9.11
N LEU A 18 -1.73 5.09 -9.49
CA LEU A 18 -2.24 4.58 -10.77
C LEU A 18 -3.77 4.61 -10.83
N ILE A 19 -4.45 4.30 -9.70
CA ILE A 19 -5.90 4.42 -9.56
C ILE A 19 -6.32 5.89 -9.56
N SER A 20 -5.56 6.80 -8.90
CA SER A 20 -5.87 8.22 -8.87
C SER A 20 -5.66 8.90 -10.23
N CYS A 21 -4.70 8.47 -11.04
CA CYS A 21 -4.55 8.95 -12.41
C CYS A 21 -5.73 8.53 -13.30
N ALA A 22 -6.22 7.29 -13.14
CA ALA A 22 -7.41 6.84 -13.86
C ALA A 22 -8.70 7.57 -13.41
N ILE A 23 -8.83 7.88 -12.12
CA ILE A 23 -9.96 8.65 -11.57
C ILE A 23 -9.88 10.12 -12.01
N LEU A 24 -8.72 10.75 -11.95
CA LEU A 24 -8.52 12.12 -12.44
C LEU A 24 -8.84 12.25 -13.93
N TYR A 25 -8.65 11.15 -14.68
CA TYR A 25 -8.99 11.11 -16.08
C TYR A 25 -10.50 11.08 -16.31
N ALA A 26 -11.22 10.26 -15.56
CA ALA A 26 -12.68 10.07 -15.70
C ALA A 26 -13.50 11.27 -15.20
N GLU A 27 -13.01 12.00 -14.17
CA GLU A 27 -13.72 13.15 -13.57
C GLU A 27 -13.29 14.51 -14.19
N GLY A 28 -12.27 14.53 -15.08
CA GLY A 28 -11.66 15.76 -15.60
C GLY A 28 -10.73 16.43 -14.57
N LEU A 29 -10.01 17.46 -15.03
CA LEU A 29 -9.13 18.25 -14.15
C LEU A 29 -9.93 19.26 -13.34
N LYS A 30 -9.92 19.14 -12.01
CA LYS A 30 -10.68 20.01 -11.10
C LYS A 30 -9.82 20.51 -9.96
N ASP A 31 -10.13 21.73 -9.50
CA ASP A 31 -9.64 22.24 -8.25
C ASP A 31 -10.27 21.45 -7.11
N LYS A 32 -9.45 20.85 -6.24
CA LYS A 32 -9.94 19.99 -5.18
C LYS A 32 -9.00 19.98 -3.98
N ILE A 33 -9.57 19.92 -2.79
CA ILE A 33 -8.86 19.58 -1.55
C ILE A 33 -9.40 18.24 -1.06
N THR A 34 -8.48 17.35 -0.68
CA THR A 34 -8.83 16.10 -0.01
C THR A 34 -8.22 16.09 1.38
N LEU A 35 -9.02 15.89 2.38
CA LEU A 35 -8.59 15.56 3.74
C LEU A 35 -8.78 14.05 3.94
N SER A 36 -7.81 13.37 4.52
CA SER A 36 -7.89 11.94 4.80
C SER A 36 -7.40 11.61 6.20
N TYR A 37 -7.92 10.54 6.75
CA TYR A 37 -7.46 9.96 8.00
C TYR A 37 -7.58 8.45 7.91
N ASP A 38 -6.44 7.77 8.02
CA ASP A 38 -6.38 6.32 8.00
C ASP A 38 -5.89 5.82 9.35
N TYR A 39 -6.45 4.70 9.80
CA TYR A 39 -6.04 4.00 11.00
C TYR A 39 -5.79 2.52 10.71
N TYR A 40 -4.73 1.99 11.26
CA TYR A 40 -4.43 0.58 11.33
C TYR A 40 -4.15 0.18 12.76
N GLY A 41 -4.71 -0.95 13.19
CA GLY A 41 -4.36 -1.59 14.46
C GLY A 41 -4.44 -3.10 14.35
N ASP A 42 -3.51 -3.82 15.00
CA ASP A 42 -3.48 -5.28 15.00
C ASP A 42 -3.26 -5.88 16.40
N ASN A 43 -3.46 -7.20 16.50
CA ASN A 43 -3.24 -7.96 17.73
C ASN A 43 -1.76 -8.28 18.00
N GLY A 44 -0.84 -7.91 17.12
CA GLY A 44 0.60 -7.87 17.37
C GLY A 44 1.02 -6.64 18.16
N GLY A 45 0.10 -5.67 18.30
CA GLY A 45 0.28 -4.44 19.08
C GLY A 45 0.72 -3.23 18.27
N ASP A 46 0.68 -3.32 16.95
CA ASP A 46 0.98 -2.16 16.11
C ASP A 46 -0.25 -1.31 15.89
N GLN A 47 -0.08 0.01 15.97
CA GLN A 47 -1.07 1.01 15.64
C GLN A 47 -0.44 2.09 14.78
N VAL A 48 -1.14 2.52 13.73
CA VAL A 48 -0.70 3.58 12.84
C VAL A 48 -1.87 4.53 12.59
N TYR A 49 -1.63 5.81 12.79
CA TYR A 49 -2.55 6.91 12.55
C TYR A 49 -1.98 7.76 11.42
N SER A 50 -2.71 7.93 10.34
CA SER A 50 -2.22 8.56 9.11
C SER A 50 -3.15 9.70 8.64
N PRO A 51 -3.11 10.89 9.25
CA PRO A 51 -3.75 12.06 8.67
C PRO A 51 -3.05 12.49 7.39
N GLY A 52 -3.83 12.95 6.43
CA GLY A 52 -3.33 13.41 5.14
C GLY A 52 -4.13 14.60 4.58
N ILE A 53 -3.45 15.41 3.80
CA ILE A 53 -4.02 16.47 3.00
C ILE A 53 -3.49 16.40 1.58
N ALA A 54 -4.36 16.60 0.59
CA ALA A 54 -3.97 16.77 -0.80
C ALA A 54 -4.68 17.98 -1.41
N ILE A 55 -3.96 18.77 -2.16
CA ILE A 55 -4.45 19.94 -2.88
C ILE A 55 -4.16 19.74 -4.35
N TYR A 56 -5.19 19.89 -5.17
CA TYR A 56 -5.13 19.78 -6.62
C TYR A 56 -5.54 21.11 -7.20
N LYS A 57 -4.69 21.69 -8.03
CA LYS A 57 -4.95 22.99 -8.67
C LYS A 57 -4.87 22.84 -10.18
N LYS A 58 -5.97 23.11 -10.84
CA LYS A 58 -6.03 23.24 -12.29
C LYS A 58 -5.38 24.56 -12.68
N ILE A 59 -4.28 24.49 -13.41
CA ILE A 59 -3.53 25.67 -13.86
C ILE A 59 -4.07 26.13 -15.21
N THR A 60 -4.38 25.17 -16.08
CA THR A 60 -5.05 25.38 -17.38
C THR A 60 -6.09 24.29 -17.59
N GLU A 61 -6.90 24.36 -18.66
CA GLU A 61 -7.85 23.31 -19.01
C GLU A 61 -7.19 21.93 -19.19
N ARG A 62 -5.89 21.89 -19.49
CA ARG A 62 -5.13 20.67 -19.76
C ARG A 62 -4.05 20.35 -18.73
N PHE A 63 -3.81 21.23 -17.76
CA PHE A 63 -2.71 21.04 -16.82
C PHE A 63 -3.14 21.24 -15.38
N LEU A 64 -2.83 20.25 -14.53
CA LEU A 64 -3.10 20.23 -13.10
C LEU A 64 -1.81 19.97 -12.33
N ILE A 65 -1.64 20.66 -11.20
CA ILE A 65 -0.60 20.38 -10.21
C ILE A 65 -1.27 19.83 -8.94
N GLY A 66 -0.67 18.82 -8.33
CA GLY A 66 -1.11 18.27 -7.06
C GLY A 66 0.02 18.21 -6.04
N VAL A 67 -0.27 18.63 -4.83
CA VAL A 67 0.61 18.52 -3.65
C VAL A 67 -0.09 17.66 -2.62
N LYS A 68 0.61 16.70 -2.03
CA LYS A 68 0.09 15.87 -0.95
C LYS A 68 1.06 15.84 0.22
N MET A 69 0.53 15.76 1.42
CA MET A 69 1.27 15.54 2.65
C MET A 69 0.55 14.47 3.46
N ASN A 70 1.23 13.37 3.77
CA ASN A 70 0.79 12.39 4.74
C ASN A 70 1.74 12.43 5.95
N VAL A 71 1.16 12.26 7.13
CA VAL A 71 1.91 12.13 8.38
C VAL A 71 1.47 10.83 9.02
N ASP A 72 2.39 9.91 9.29
CA ASP A 72 2.07 8.68 10.00
C ASP A 72 2.65 8.74 11.40
N ALA A 73 1.78 8.70 12.40
CA ALA A 73 2.15 8.48 13.78
C ALA A 73 2.04 6.98 14.08
N ILE A 74 3.16 6.36 14.43
CA ILE A 74 3.28 4.92 14.62
C ILE A 74 3.54 4.66 16.09
N THR A 75 2.64 3.91 16.73
CA THR A 75 2.87 3.34 18.04
C THR A 75 2.96 1.82 17.91
N SER A 76 4.00 1.22 18.49
CA SER A 76 4.16 -0.22 18.50
C SER A 76 4.35 -0.70 19.92
N ALA A 77 3.39 -1.48 20.40
CA ALA A 77 3.48 -2.19 21.66
C ALA A 77 4.16 -3.57 21.53
N SER A 78 4.49 -3.98 20.29
CA SER A 78 5.12 -5.26 20.00
C SER A 78 6.61 -5.25 20.36
N ILE A 79 6.87 -5.09 21.62
CA ILE A 79 8.13 -5.55 22.19
C ILE A 79 7.97 -7.07 22.27
N SER A 80 8.65 -7.79 21.37
CA SER A 80 8.61 -9.24 21.40
C SER A 80 8.97 -9.72 22.80
N LYS A 81 8.05 -10.39 23.46
CA LYS A 81 8.30 -11.02 24.77
C LYS A 81 9.38 -12.10 24.70
N GLY A 82 9.80 -12.49 23.49
CA GLY A 82 10.80 -13.54 23.22
C GLY A 82 12.24 -13.07 23.03
N SER A 83 12.52 -11.77 23.01
CA SER A 83 13.87 -11.26 22.82
C SER A 83 14.75 -11.48 24.04
N ARG A 84 15.46 -12.62 24.07
CA ARG A 84 16.49 -12.90 25.10
C ARG A 84 17.81 -12.19 24.84
N ILE A 85 18.04 -11.67 23.63
CA ILE A 85 19.31 -11.07 23.21
C ILE A 85 19.00 -9.74 22.52
N GLY A 86 19.40 -8.63 23.14
CA GLY A 86 19.36 -7.30 22.58
C GLY A 86 17.96 -6.87 22.11
N LYS A 87 17.51 -5.74 22.55
CA LYS A 87 16.21 -5.21 22.12
C LYS A 87 16.38 -4.57 20.74
N PRO A 88 15.47 -4.79 19.78
CA PRO A 88 15.50 -4.05 18.51
C PRO A 88 15.50 -2.55 18.78
N ASP A 89 16.06 -1.76 17.90
CA ASP A 89 16.29 -0.32 18.08
C ASP A 89 15.04 0.49 18.35
N ALA A 90 13.92 -0.01 17.93
CA ALA A 90 12.62 0.48 18.35
C ALA A 90 12.49 0.66 19.87
N VAL A 91 13.32 -0.04 20.61
CA VAL A 91 13.31 -0.12 22.07
C VAL A 91 14.57 0.47 22.69
N THR A 92 15.67 0.63 21.92
CA THR A 92 16.96 1.09 22.48
C THR A 92 17.00 2.58 22.79
N SER A 93 16.17 3.38 22.18
CA SER A 93 16.03 4.80 22.50
C SER A 93 14.92 5.08 23.53
N ALA A 94 14.16 4.08 23.90
CA ALA A 94 13.14 4.17 24.95
C ALA A 94 13.58 3.35 26.16
N THR A 95 13.32 3.86 27.34
CA THR A 95 13.44 3.12 28.60
C THR A 95 12.67 1.79 28.46
N PRO A 96 13.10 0.67 29.10
CA PRO A 96 12.57 -0.68 28.88
C PRO A 96 11.06 -0.89 29.05
N MET A 97 10.29 0.12 29.28
CA MET A 97 8.85 0.05 29.58
C MET A 97 7.98 0.99 28.74
N ARG A 98 8.49 1.63 27.68
CA ARG A 98 7.66 2.55 26.89
C ARG A 98 7.38 2.00 25.51
N SER A 99 6.12 2.19 25.04
CA SER A 99 5.71 2.04 23.65
C SER A 99 6.61 2.88 22.76
N PHE A 100 6.93 2.35 21.60
CA PHE A 100 7.68 3.10 20.61
C PHE A 100 6.74 4.00 19.81
N ASP A 101 7.11 5.26 19.74
CA ASP A 101 6.43 6.27 18.94
C ASP A 101 7.41 6.82 17.88
N ASP A 102 7.03 6.76 16.62
CA ASP A 102 7.75 7.36 15.50
C ASP A 102 6.80 8.14 14.59
N VAL A 103 7.29 9.19 13.99
CA VAL A 103 6.52 10.03 13.09
C VAL A 103 7.20 10.06 11.73
N ARG A 104 6.44 9.70 10.69
CA ARG A 104 6.85 9.78 9.30
C ARG A 104 6.17 10.95 8.61
N TYR A 105 6.95 11.77 7.93
CA TYR A 105 6.48 12.82 7.05
C TYR A 105 6.66 12.39 5.60
N ALA A 106 5.62 12.52 4.80
CA ALA A 106 5.59 11.98 3.44
C ALA A 106 4.98 12.97 2.43
N PRO A 107 5.69 14.06 2.07
CA PRO A 107 5.27 14.96 1.01
C PRO A 107 5.40 14.33 -0.38
N SER A 108 4.51 14.74 -1.30
CA SER A 108 4.61 14.44 -2.72
C SER A 108 4.11 15.60 -3.57
N LEU A 109 4.69 15.73 -4.76
CA LEU A 109 4.34 16.73 -5.77
C LEU A 109 4.18 16.01 -7.11
N PHE A 110 3.16 16.39 -7.90
CA PHE A 110 3.00 15.89 -9.24
C PHE A 110 2.31 16.91 -10.15
N GLY A 111 2.56 16.74 -11.46
CA GLY A 111 1.85 17.46 -12.50
C GLY A 111 1.19 16.48 -13.46
N THR A 112 -0.01 16.79 -13.92
CA THR A 112 -0.75 16.02 -14.92
C THR A 112 -1.11 16.92 -16.08
N TYR A 113 -0.71 16.51 -17.30
CA TYR A 113 -1.21 17.03 -18.55
C TYR A 113 -2.26 16.08 -19.11
N ASN A 114 -3.38 16.62 -19.59
CA ASN A 114 -4.47 15.84 -20.18
C ASN A 114 -5.11 16.63 -21.32
N ASP A 115 -5.07 16.09 -22.54
CA ASP A 115 -5.70 16.72 -23.71
C ASP A 115 -6.96 15.97 -24.23
N GLY A 116 -7.44 15.00 -23.42
CA GLY A 116 -8.60 14.16 -23.75
C GLY A 116 -8.20 12.82 -24.35
N ASP A 117 -7.19 12.76 -25.18
CA ASP A 117 -6.65 11.54 -25.77
C ASP A 117 -5.40 11.02 -25.05
N ASN A 118 -4.61 11.94 -24.50
CA ASN A 118 -3.36 11.64 -23.82
C ASN A 118 -3.40 12.19 -22.40
N ALA A 119 -2.96 11.39 -21.46
CA ALA A 119 -2.68 11.87 -20.10
C ALA A 119 -1.25 11.50 -19.71
N ILE A 120 -0.48 12.50 -19.29
CA ILE A 120 0.89 12.33 -18.80
C ILE A 120 0.92 12.86 -17.37
N THR A 121 1.36 12.02 -16.42
CA THR A 121 1.59 12.42 -15.04
C THR A 121 3.05 12.18 -14.68
N LEU A 122 3.70 13.21 -14.17
CA LEU A 122 5.05 13.15 -13.62
C LEU A 122 4.98 13.55 -12.14
N GLY A 123 5.69 12.86 -11.27
CA GLY A 123 5.69 13.21 -9.87
C GLY A 123 6.88 12.69 -9.09
N GLY A 124 7.03 13.23 -7.89
CA GLY A 124 8.03 12.86 -6.93
C GLY A 124 7.43 12.70 -5.53
N TYR A 125 8.05 11.82 -4.76
CA TYR A 125 7.69 11.50 -3.39
C TYR A 125 8.95 11.50 -2.53
N TYR A 126 8.82 12.05 -1.35
CA TYR A 126 9.84 12.02 -0.31
C TYR A 126 9.22 11.51 0.98
N SER A 127 9.90 10.68 1.72
CA SER A 127 9.47 10.31 3.06
C SER A 127 10.66 10.29 4.00
N THR A 128 10.45 10.76 5.21
CA THR A 128 11.48 10.78 6.24
C THR A 128 10.88 10.46 7.60
N GLU A 129 11.63 9.76 8.37
CA GLU A 129 11.45 9.49 9.77
C GLU A 129 12.82 9.40 10.42
N ARG A 130 12.86 9.02 11.67
CA ARG A 130 14.07 9.08 12.50
C ARG A 130 15.27 8.35 11.89
N ASP A 131 15.07 7.13 11.39
CA ASP A 131 16.14 6.25 10.91
C ASP A 131 16.01 5.88 9.43
N TYR A 132 15.00 6.40 8.74
CA TYR A 132 14.69 6.05 7.35
C TYR A 132 14.40 7.29 6.50
N THR A 133 14.86 7.23 5.25
CA THR A 133 14.55 8.21 4.21
C THR A 133 14.23 7.48 2.91
N GLY A 134 13.06 7.73 2.32
CA GLY A 134 12.66 7.24 1.02
C GLY A 134 12.50 8.37 0.02
N ARG A 135 12.90 8.15 -1.22
CA ARG A 135 12.74 9.07 -2.34
C ARG A 135 12.23 8.29 -3.53
N SER A 136 11.26 8.82 -4.24
CA SER A 136 10.87 8.21 -5.50
C SER A 136 10.44 9.25 -6.51
N PHE A 137 10.59 8.91 -7.79
CA PHE A 137 9.95 9.62 -8.89
C PHE A 137 9.18 8.64 -9.74
N TYR A 138 8.16 9.13 -10.42
CA TYR A 138 7.32 8.32 -11.29
C TYR A 138 6.84 9.10 -12.50
N ALA A 139 6.58 8.36 -13.56
CA ALA A 139 5.98 8.86 -14.78
C ALA A 139 4.90 7.87 -15.22
N ASN A 140 3.74 8.40 -15.62
CA ASN A 140 2.65 7.61 -16.19
C ASN A 140 2.19 8.25 -17.47
N TYR A 141 1.93 7.44 -18.50
CA TYR A 141 1.31 7.85 -19.74
C TYR A 141 0.13 6.96 -20.04
N ILE A 142 -1.00 7.57 -20.41
CA ILE A 142 -2.23 6.89 -20.84
C ILE A 142 -2.62 7.45 -22.18
N ARG A 143 -2.87 6.56 -23.17
CA ARG A 143 -3.43 6.87 -24.48
C ARG A 143 -4.84 6.31 -24.58
N GLN A 144 -5.79 7.18 -24.91
CA GLN A 144 -7.16 6.80 -25.26
C GLN A 144 -7.27 6.52 -26.77
N LEU A 145 -7.98 5.48 -27.11
CA LEU A 145 -8.22 5.00 -28.46
C LEU A 145 -9.70 4.64 -28.63
N ASN A 146 -10.14 4.48 -29.87
CA ASN A 146 -11.51 4.01 -30.18
C ASN A 146 -12.59 4.84 -29.48
N GLU A 147 -12.55 6.16 -29.65
CA GLU A 147 -13.51 7.07 -28.99
C GLU A 147 -13.56 6.86 -27.47
N GLN A 148 -12.38 6.68 -26.83
CA GLN A 148 -12.18 6.43 -25.42
C GLN A 148 -12.71 5.07 -24.90
N ASN A 149 -13.10 4.16 -25.78
CA ASN A 149 -13.49 2.80 -25.39
C ASN A 149 -12.29 1.91 -25.02
N THR A 150 -11.08 2.28 -25.47
CA THR A 150 -9.83 1.57 -25.18
C THR A 150 -8.82 2.55 -24.56
N ALA A 151 -8.19 2.17 -23.46
CA ALA A 151 -7.07 2.93 -22.88
C ALA A 151 -5.85 2.03 -22.72
N LEU A 152 -4.71 2.47 -23.25
CA LEU A 152 -3.41 1.84 -23.06
C LEU A 152 -2.57 2.71 -22.12
N GLY A 153 -1.92 2.09 -21.16
CA GLY A 153 -1.12 2.80 -20.18
C GLY A 153 0.26 2.20 -19.98
N ILE A 154 1.25 3.05 -19.76
CA ILE A 154 2.57 2.69 -19.29
C ILE A 154 2.92 3.55 -18.07
N GLY A 155 3.39 2.90 -17.02
CA GLY A 155 3.88 3.53 -15.80
C GLY A 155 5.32 3.12 -15.52
N PHE A 156 6.09 4.04 -15.01
CA PHE A 156 7.44 3.83 -14.54
C PHE A 156 7.61 4.47 -13.17
N SER A 157 8.30 3.81 -12.26
CA SER A 157 8.74 4.43 -11.03
C SER A 157 10.08 3.90 -10.57
N GLN A 158 10.87 4.79 -9.96
CA GLN A 158 12.16 4.49 -9.36
C GLN A 158 12.16 5.01 -7.93
N SER A 159 12.51 4.14 -6.98
CA SER A 159 12.63 4.47 -5.57
C SER A 159 14.05 4.26 -5.09
N PHE A 160 14.47 5.11 -4.15
CA PHE A 160 15.77 5.07 -3.48
C PHE A 160 15.52 5.19 -1.98
N ASP A 161 15.76 4.12 -1.28
CA ASP A 161 15.57 4.03 0.16
C ASP A 161 16.90 3.96 0.87
N LYS A 162 16.98 4.63 2.00
CA LYS A 162 18.13 4.62 2.87
C LYS A 162 17.67 4.57 4.31
N TRP A 163 18.29 3.71 5.09
CA TRP A 163 18.08 3.69 6.53
C TRP A 163 19.37 3.46 7.31
N ARG A 164 19.32 3.85 8.57
CA ARG A 164 20.40 3.78 9.51
C ARG A 164 19.83 3.39 10.86
N PRO A 165 19.88 2.11 11.22
CA PRO A 165 19.38 1.66 12.50
C PRO A 165 20.07 2.34 13.66
N GLY A 166 19.31 2.87 14.62
CA GLY A 166 19.86 3.64 15.73
C GLY A 166 20.65 2.81 16.75
N PHE A 167 20.49 1.46 16.73
CA PHE A 167 21.29 0.55 17.57
C PHE A 167 22.67 0.28 17.00
N ASP A 168 22.88 0.55 15.72
CA ASP A 168 24.18 0.36 15.07
C ASP A 168 25.14 1.47 15.44
N ARG A 169 26.08 1.16 16.34
CA ARG A 169 27.12 2.10 16.80
C ARG A 169 28.09 2.50 15.68
N GLU A 170 28.28 1.64 14.68
CA GLU A 170 29.12 1.92 13.50
C GLU A 170 28.41 2.83 12.51
N LEU A 171 27.13 3.13 12.73
CA LEU A 171 26.35 4.02 11.91
C LEU A 171 26.23 3.52 10.46
N THR A 172 26.19 2.21 10.27
CA THR A 172 26.03 1.56 8.96
C THR A 172 24.78 2.08 8.26
N ARG A 173 24.94 2.35 6.98
CA ARG A 173 23.85 2.81 6.13
C ARG A 173 23.48 1.71 5.18
N TYR A 174 22.18 1.38 5.17
CA TYR A 174 21.63 0.40 4.25
C TYR A 174 20.90 1.14 3.13
N PHE A 175 21.02 0.64 1.91
CA PHE A 175 20.41 1.21 0.71
C PHE A 175 19.60 0.14 0.01
N ARG A 176 18.51 0.57 -0.60
CA ARG A 176 17.68 -0.25 -1.45
C ARG A 176 17.10 0.60 -2.57
N ASP A 177 17.24 0.11 -3.79
CA ASP A 177 16.69 0.71 -4.98
C ASP A 177 15.59 -0.20 -5.55
N GLU A 178 14.47 0.38 -5.98
CA GLU A 178 13.41 -0.37 -6.64
C GLU A 178 13.00 0.33 -7.93
N THR A 179 13.01 -0.45 -9.02
CA THR A 179 12.45 -0.08 -10.33
C THR A 179 11.15 -0.82 -10.53
N LYS A 180 10.10 -0.12 -10.96
CA LYS A 180 8.82 -0.72 -11.29
C LYS A 180 8.32 -0.21 -12.64
N ILE A 181 7.82 -1.13 -13.47
CA ILE A 181 7.19 -0.84 -14.77
C ILE A 181 5.79 -1.47 -14.75
N ASP A 182 4.77 -0.70 -15.09
CA ASP A 182 3.40 -1.15 -15.26
C ASP A 182 2.97 -0.95 -16.71
N LEU A 183 2.39 -1.97 -17.33
CA LEU A 183 1.72 -1.89 -18.62
C LEU A 183 0.26 -2.21 -18.40
N SER A 184 -0.65 -1.42 -18.94
CA SER A 184 -2.09 -1.63 -18.77
C SER A 184 -2.87 -1.47 -20.05
N ALA A 185 -3.92 -2.27 -20.19
CA ALA A 185 -4.92 -2.16 -21.24
C ALA A 185 -6.30 -2.22 -20.60
N THR A 186 -7.11 -1.20 -20.84
CA THR A 186 -8.50 -1.12 -20.38
C THR A 186 -9.40 -1.10 -21.60
N GLN A 187 -10.46 -1.88 -21.57
CA GLN A 187 -11.45 -1.97 -22.66
C GLN A 187 -12.86 -1.87 -22.07
N ILE A 188 -13.65 -0.95 -22.58
CA ILE A 188 -15.09 -0.93 -22.39
C ILE A 188 -15.68 -1.96 -23.37
N LEU A 189 -16.17 -3.07 -22.84
CA LEU A 189 -16.72 -4.18 -23.61
C LEU A 189 -18.20 -3.99 -23.92
N SER A 190 -18.92 -3.27 -23.05
CA SER A 190 -20.29 -2.85 -23.25
C SER A 190 -20.62 -1.68 -22.33
N GLN A 191 -21.81 -1.09 -22.44
CA GLN A 191 -22.27 -0.01 -21.54
C GLN A 191 -22.25 -0.37 -20.05
N THR A 192 -22.26 -1.66 -19.74
CA THR A 192 -22.30 -2.17 -18.36
C THR A 192 -21.10 -3.01 -17.98
N PHE A 193 -20.09 -3.15 -18.87
CA PHE A 193 -18.97 -4.06 -18.61
C PHE A 193 -17.65 -3.50 -19.09
N THR A 194 -16.69 -3.36 -18.17
CA THR A 194 -15.32 -2.92 -18.43
C THR A 194 -14.34 -3.97 -17.93
N ALA A 195 -13.30 -4.24 -18.71
CA ALA A 195 -12.18 -5.10 -18.34
C ALA A 195 -10.86 -4.31 -18.39
N GLN A 196 -9.95 -4.60 -17.46
CA GLN A 196 -8.59 -4.07 -17.45
C GLN A 196 -7.59 -5.19 -17.15
N LEU A 197 -6.53 -5.24 -17.96
CA LEU A 197 -5.37 -6.10 -17.73
C LEU A 197 -4.17 -5.23 -17.39
N ILE A 198 -3.42 -5.61 -16.35
CA ILE A 198 -2.22 -4.90 -15.91
C ILE A 198 -1.09 -5.93 -15.73
N TYR A 199 0.03 -5.69 -16.40
CA TYR A 199 1.28 -6.38 -16.14
C TYR A 199 2.20 -5.46 -15.36
N THR A 200 2.81 -5.97 -14.28
CA THR A 200 3.76 -5.25 -13.44
C THR A 200 5.07 -6.02 -13.38
N PHE A 201 6.16 -5.37 -13.75
CA PHE A 201 7.53 -5.80 -13.51
C PHE A 201 8.11 -5.00 -12.35
N MET A 202 8.85 -5.68 -11.44
CA MET A 202 9.55 -5.07 -10.32
C MET A 202 10.96 -5.64 -10.22
N ASN A 203 11.94 -4.77 -9.96
CA ASN A 203 13.30 -5.16 -9.64
C ASN A 203 13.79 -4.34 -8.45
N THR A 204 14.18 -5.02 -7.38
CA THR A 204 14.62 -4.41 -6.13
C THR A 204 16.03 -4.90 -5.83
N ASN A 205 16.96 -3.99 -5.56
CA ASN A 205 18.36 -4.29 -5.28
C ASN A 205 18.82 -3.59 -4.00
N GLY A 206 19.80 -4.18 -3.34
CA GLY A 206 20.40 -3.63 -2.13
C GLY A 206 20.17 -4.49 -0.89
N PHE A 207 19.99 -3.86 0.24
CA PHE A 207 19.70 -4.57 1.49
C PHE A 207 18.18 -4.82 1.60
N LEU A 208 17.75 -6.06 1.46
CA LEU A 208 16.33 -6.45 1.38
C LEU A 208 15.79 -7.07 2.66
N ALA A 209 16.64 -7.42 3.62
CA ALA A 209 16.25 -7.90 4.95
C ALA A 209 15.83 -6.73 5.87
N SER A 210 15.22 -7.05 6.99
CA SER A 210 15.00 -6.07 8.06
C SER A 210 16.26 -5.95 8.92
N PRO A 211 16.77 -4.73 9.17
CA PRO A 211 17.90 -4.57 10.08
C PRO A 211 17.48 -4.75 11.56
N TYR A 212 16.21 -4.93 11.85
CA TYR A 212 15.64 -5.04 13.21
C TYR A 212 15.19 -6.46 13.55
N GLU A 213 15.08 -7.34 12.57
CA GLU A 213 14.60 -8.69 12.75
C GLU A 213 15.78 -9.65 12.87
N TYR A 214 15.71 -10.53 13.85
CA TYR A 214 16.77 -11.52 14.09
C TYR A 214 16.18 -12.85 14.51
N LEU A 215 16.89 -13.91 14.16
CA LEU A 215 16.65 -15.25 14.64
C LEU A 215 17.34 -15.45 15.99
N SER A 216 16.64 -16.05 16.94
CA SER A 216 17.23 -16.62 18.13
C SER A 216 16.64 -18.01 18.34
N ASN A 217 17.44 -19.03 18.19
CA ASN A 217 17.09 -20.42 18.49
C ASN A 217 18.04 -21.00 19.56
N ASP A 218 17.92 -22.28 19.86
CA ASP A 218 18.72 -22.94 20.91
C ASP A 218 20.23 -22.99 20.61
N THR A 219 20.64 -22.74 19.39
CA THR A 219 22.04 -22.90 18.94
C THR A 219 22.75 -21.59 18.65
N PHE A 220 22.05 -20.55 18.19
CA PHE A 220 22.65 -19.25 17.87
C PHE A 220 21.60 -18.14 17.75
N ALA A 221 22.09 -16.91 17.66
CA ALA A 221 21.31 -15.73 17.29
C ALA A 221 22.01 -14.96 16.18
N ASP A 222 21.24 -14.50 15.18
CA ASP A 222 21.76 -13.71 14.07
C ASP A 222 20.63 -12.89 13.39
N PHE A 223 21.00 -11.80 12.71
CA PHE A 223 20.05 -10.98 11.98
C PHE A 223 19.57 -11.66 10.71
N GLU A 224 18.41 -11.24 10.21
CA GLU A 224 17.93 -11.66 8.90
C GLU A 224 18.94 -11.34 7.81
N ARG A 225 19.09 -12.28 6.88
CA ARG A 225 19.92 -12.15 5.68
C ARG A 225 19.15 -12.66 4.49
N TYR A 226 18.93 -11.81 3.50
CA TYR A 226 18.26 -12.14 2.25
C TYR A 226 19.19 -11.97 1.06
N PRO A 227 18.88 -12.57 -0.10
CA PRO A 227 19.54 -12.19 -1.35
C PRO A 227 19.42 -10.67 -1.58
N SER A 228 20.47 -10.06 -2.12
CA SER A 228 20.54 -8.61 -2.35
C SER A 228 19.76 -8.14 -3.57
N SER A 229 19.11 -9.05 -4.30
CA SER A 229 18.30 -8.74 -5.48
C SER A 229 17.00 -9.54 -5.44
N ARG A 230 15.91 -8.91 -5.90
CA ARG A 230 14.60 -9.55 -6.07
C ARG A 230 13.92 -9.00 -7.31
N THR A 231 13.57 -9.89 -8.24
CA THR A 231 12.80 -9.55 -9.43
C THR A 231 11.42 -10.19 -9.33
N GLY A 232 10.37 -9.42 -9.55
CA GLY A 232 9.00 -9.89 -9.46
C GLY A 232 8.17 -9.52 -10.67
N ASN A 233 7.20 -10.38 -11.00
CA ASN A 233 6.24 -10.18 -12.09
C ASN A 233 4.83 -10.38 -11.55
N ALA A 234 3.91 -9.53 -11.95
CA ALA A 234 2.50 -9.70 -11.63
C ALA A 234 1.62 -9.48 -12.83
N LEU A 235 0.56 -10.27 -12.94
CA LEU A 235 -0.52 -10.07 -13.89
C LEU A 235 -1.83 -9.87 -13.12
N THR A 236 -2.52 -8.76 -13.38
CA THR A 236 -3.77 -8.40 -12.72
C THR A 236 -4.88 -8.23 -13.73
N LEU A 237 -5.95 -8.97 -13.57
CA LEU A 237 -7.22 -8.78 -14.29
C LEU A 237 -8.20 -8.06 -13.36
N LYS A 238 -8.83 -6.99 -13.85
CA LYS A 238 -9.94 -6.31 -13.18
C LYS A 238 -11.16 -6.29 -14.08
N LEU A 239 -12.32 -6.58 -13.52
CA LEU A 239 -13.61 -6.58 -14.19
C LEU A 239 -14.58 -5.73 -13.39
N VAL A 240 -15.29 -4.84 -14.07
CA VAL A 240 -16.36 -4.03 -13.50
C VAL A 240 -17.64 -4.29 -14.28
N LYS A 241 -18.66 -4.75 -13.60
CA LYS A 241 -19.97 -5.04 -14.18
C LYS A 241 -21.08 -4.31 -13.44
N LEU A 242 -21.82 -3.50 -14.13
CA LEU A 242 -23.11 -3.00 -13.67
C LEU A 242 -24.14 -4.14 -13.82
N ILE A 243 -24.62 -4.68 -12.70
CA ILE A 243 -25.58 -5.79 -12.69
C ILE A 243 -26.97 -5.27 -13.06
N ASN A 244 -27.34 -4.18 -12.41
CA ASN A 244 -28.52 -3.38 -12.67
C ASN A 244 -28.27 -1.98 -12.11
N ASP A 245 -29.04 -1.00 -12.54
CA ASP A 245 -29.06 0.28 -11.86
C ASP A 245 -29.89 0.11 -10.56
N PRO A 246 -29.32 0.27 -9.37
CA PRO A 246 -28.08 0.96 -9.01
C PRO A 246 -26.94 0.05 -8.45
N THR A 247 -26.71 -1.14 -8.97
CA THR A 247 -25.78 -2.13 -8.37
C THR A 247 -24.63 -2.49 -9.30
N ALA A 248 -23.40 -2.35 -8.83
CA ALA A 248 -22.18 -2.73 -9.55
C ALA A 248 -21.35 -3.76 -8.75
N ILE A 249 -20.73 -4.70 -9.47
CA ILE A 249 -19.75 -5.64 -8.93
C ILE A 249 -18.38 -5.38 -9.55
N HIS A 250 -17.37 -5.34 -8.70
CA HIS A 250 -15.98 -5.28 -9.10
C HIS A 250 -15.30 -6.58 -8.70
N PHE A 251 -14.64 -7.19 -9.64
CA PHE A 251 -13.81 -8.38 -9.43
C PHE A 251 -12.37 -8.06 -9.80
N SER A 252 -11.40 -8.54 -9.02
CA SER A 252 -10.01 -8.56 -9.45
C SER A 252 -9.30 -9.83 -9.01
N TYR A 253 -8.43 -10.30 -9.92
CA TYR A 253 -7.51 -11.39 -9.68
C TYR A 253 -6.09 -10.94 -9.99
N ARG A 254 -5.14 -11.20 -9.09
CA ARG A 254 -3.73 -10.93 -9.30
C ARG A 254 -2.92 -12.18 -9.04
N PHE A 255 -2.16 -12.58 -10.05
CA PHE A 255 -1.08 -13.55 -9.97
C PHE A 255 0.24 -12.80 -9.79
N PHE A 256 1.13 -13.33 -8.94
CA PHE A 256 2.48 -12.79 -8.75
C PHE A 256 3.46 -13.94 -8.60
N LYS A 257 4.65 -13.80 -9.21
CA LYS A 257 5.80 -14.68 -9.01
C LYS A 257 7.08 -13.85 -8.99
N ASP A 258 8.05 -14.26 -8.14
CA ASP A 258 9.34 -13.60 -8.03
C ASP A 258 10.53 -14.56 -8.07
N SER A 259 11.74 -13.98 -8.05
CA SER A 259 13.01 -14.69 -8.08
C SER A 259 13.37 -15.39 -6.76
N TRP A 260 12.58 -15.19 -5.70
CA TRP A 260 12.70 -15.91 -4.42
C TRP A 260 11.74 -17.10 -4.35
N ASP A 261 11.16 -17.49 -5.49
CA ASP A 261 10.18 -18.56 -5.69
C ASP A 261 8.84 -18.34 -4.96
N ILE A 262 8.59 -17.12 -4.48
CA ILE A 262 7.28 -16.79 -3.93
C ILE A 262 6.30 -16.66 -5.09
N THR A 263 5.26 -17.50 -5.05
CA THR A 263 4.09 -17.40 -5.93
C THR A 263 2.89 -17.01 -5.09
N SER A 264 2.13 -16.00 -5.52
CA SER A 264 0.93 -15.58 -4.78
C SER A 264 -0.27 -15.30 -5.67
N HIS A 265 -1.45 -15.53 -5.10
CA HIS A 265 -2.74 -15.29 -5.71
C HIS A 265 -3.55 -14.35 -4.81
N THR A 266 -4.15 -13.34 -5.41
CA THR A 266 -5.08 -12.43 -4.73
C THR A 266 -6.39 -12.40 -5.48
N PHE A 267 -7.47 -12.70 -4.80
CA PHE A 267 -8.85 -12.55 -5.29
C PHE A 267 -9.52 -11.43 -4.50
N ASN A 268 -10.22 -10.54 -5.18
CA ASN A 268 -10.98 -9.47 -4.55
C ASN A 268 -12.33 -9.32 -5.25
N VAL A 269 -13.39 -9.25 -4.45
CA VAL A 269 -14.76 -8.99 -4.90
C VAL A 269 -15.29 -7.81 -4.08
N GLU A 270 -15.89 -6.84 -4.77
CA GLU A 270 -16.53 -5.69 -4.16
C GLU A 270 -17.93 -5.54 -4.79
N LEU A 271 -18.93 -5.32 -3.97
CA LEU A 271 -20.30 -5.03 -4.38
C LEU A 271 -20.66 -3.63 -3.93
N TYR A 272 -21.07 -2.79 -4.85
CA TYR A 272 -21.53 -1.42 -4.60
C TYR A 272 -23.00 -1.29 -4.94
N ARG A 273 -23.73 -0.58 -4.11
CA ARG A 273 -25.12 -0.25 -4.35
C ARG A 273 -25.44 1.16 -3.94
N ASP A 274 -25.98 1.93 -4.87
CA ASP A 274 -26.54 3.24 -4.56
C ASP A 274 -27.90 3.05 -3.88
N LEU A 275 -28.02 3.48 -2.64
CA LEU A 275 -29.25 3.44 -1.87
C LEU A 275 -30.09 4.70 -2.12
N SER A 276 -29.43 5.77 -2.55
CA SER A 276 -30.04 7.02 -3.03
C SER A 276 -29.05 7.75 -3.95
N SER A 277 -29.47 8.85 -4.57
CA SER A 277 -28.56 9.73 -5.34
C SER A 277 -27.40 10.29 -4.52
N SER A 278 -27.54 10.30 -3.19
CA SER A 278 -26.56 10.87 -2.25
C SER A 278 -25.78 9.83 -1.48
N PHE A 279 -26.20 8.57 -1.47
CA PHE A 279 -25.61 7.57 -0.59
C PHE A 279 -25.37 6.23 -1.29
N THR A 280 -24.11 5.79 -1.31
CA THR A 280 -23.69 4.48 -1.81
C THR A 280 -23.11 3.65 -0.67
N ILE A 281 -23.48 2.38 -0.58
CA ILE A 281 -22.85 1.39 0.30
C ILE A 281 -22.04 0.40 -0.54
N GLY A 282 -20.91 -0.04 -0.01
CA GLY A 282 -20.07 -1.07 -0.60
C GLY A 282 -19.69 -2.15 0.39
N THR A 283 -19.53 -3.36 -0.07
CA THR A 283 -18.96 -4.48 0.69
C THR A 283 -17.78 -5.06 -0.07
N LYS A 284 -16.83 -5.63 0.66
CA LYS A 284 -15.58 -6.16 0.11
C LYS A 284 -15.21 -7.47 0.76
N TYR A 285 -14.77 -8.42 -0.08
CA TYR A 285 -14.05 -9.60 0.37
C TYR A 285 -12.76 -9.75 -0.44
N ARG A 286 -11.64 -9.99 0.25
CA ARG A 286 -10.35 -10.27 -0.36
C ARG A 286 -9.74 -11.52 0.26
N PHE A 287 -9.33 -12.44 -0.59
CA PHE A 287 -8.54 -13.62 -0.25
C PHE A 287 -7.15 -13.49 -0.84
N TYR A 288 -6.14 -13.85 -0.06
CA TYR A 288 -4.74 -13.90 -0.47
C TYR A 288 -4.10 -15.20 -0.04
N THR A 289 -3.25 -15.77 -0.89
CA THR A 289 -2.41 -16.92 -0.56
C THR A 289 -1.05 -16.77 -1.21
N GLN A 290 -0.01 -17.28 -0.55
CA GLN A 290 1.35 -17.34 -1.08
C GLN A 290 2.07 -18.61 -0.66
N THR A 291 3.06 -19.01 -1.49
CA THR A 291 4.11 -19.98 -1.13
C THR A 291 5.18 -19.31 -0.26
N LYS A 292 6.07 -20.09 0.31
CA LYS A 292 7.28 -19.60 0.99
C LYS A 292 8.39 -19.27 -0.02
N SER A 293 9.36 -18.46 0.38
CA SER A 293 10.60 -18.30 -0.39
C SER A 293 11.45 -19.57 -0.33
N ASP A 294 12.31 -19.75 -1.33
CA ASP A 294 13.21 -20.92 -1.48
C ASP A 294 14.22 -21.06 -0.34
N PHE A 295 14.59 -19.93 0.30
CA PHE A 295 15.52 -19.90 1.43
C PHE A 295 14.84 -19.93 2.81
N THR A 296 13.51 -19.99 2.87
CA THR A 296 12.75 -20.03 4.15
C THR A 296 12.70 -21.46 4.70
N LYS A 297 13.18 -21.64 5.92
CA LYS A 297 13.20 -22.91 6.69
C LYS A 297 12.31 -22.77 7.92
N SER A 298 11.97 -23.86 8.61
CA SER A 298 11.39 -23.76 9.95
C SER A 298 12.36 -23.05 10.91
N ILE A 299 11.84 -22.29 11.87
CA ILE A 299 12.67 -21.46 12.76
C ILE A 299 13.76 -22.26 13.50
N GLY A 300 13.44 -23.50 13.90
CA GLY A 300 14.39 -24.42 14.56
C GLY A 300 15.44 -25.05 13.64
N ASP A 301 15.22 -25.04 12.32
CA ASP A 301 16.08 -25.71 11.34
C ASP A 301 17.23 -24.83 10.82
N TYR A 302 17.27 -23.57 11.21
CA TYR A 302 18.37 -22.68 10.85
C TYR A 302 19.64 -23.03 11.62
N VAL A 303 20.76 -22.99 10.90
CA VAL A 303 22.11 -23.17 11.46
C VAL A 303 22.97 -21.95 11.15
N ARG A 304 24.02 -21.72 11.95
CA ARG A 304 24.89 -20.54 11.83
C ARG A 304 25.53 -20.37 10.44
N THR A 305 25.74 -21.48 9.73
CA THR A 305 26.33 -21.48 8.39
C THR A 305 25.35 -21.22 7.25
N ASP A 306 24.07 -21.04 7.55
CA ASP A 306 23.09 -20.70 6.52
C ASP A 306 23.42 -19.34 5.90
N GLN A 307 23.44 -19.29 4.57
CA GLN A 307 23.70 -18.05 3.83
C GLN A 307 22.58 -17.04 4.03
N TYR A 308 21.31 -17.52 4.08
CA TYR A 308 20.13 -16.71 4.25
C TYR A 308 19.36 -17.15 5.49
N ILE A 309 18.80 -16.17 6.18
CA ILE A 309 17.96 -16.34 7.38
C ILE A 309 16.73 -15.45 7.22
N ALA A 310 15.55 -16.09 7.23
CA ALA A 310 14.28 -15.38 7.14
C ALA A 310 13.41 -15.71 8.34
N VAL A 311 13.04 -14.73 9.13
CA VAL A 311 12.14 -14.87 10.27
C VAL A 311 10.84 -14.07 10.10
N ASP A 312 10.78 -13.26 9.05
CA ASP A 312 9.56 -12.56 8.68
C ASP A 312 8.52 -13.51 8.07
N TYR A 313 7.33 -13.56 8.66
CA TYR A 313 6.23 -14.43 8.20
C TYR A 313 5.87 -14.23 6.72
N ARG A 314 6.18 -13.07 6.12
CA ARG A 314 5.93 -12.78 4.71
C ARG A 314 6.88 -13.49 3.75
N GLN A 315 7.96 -14.08 4.25
CA GLN A 315 8.79 -15.02 3.48
C GLN A 315 8.28 -16.46 3.59
N SER A 316 7.34 -16.73 4.48
CA SER A 316 6.70 -18.04 4.69
C SER A 316 5.43 -18.22 3.86
N ALA A 317 4.91 -19.43 3.79
CA ALA A 317 3.60 -19.72 3.22
C ALA A 317 2.49 -19.34 4.19
N PHE A 318 1.51 -18.57 3.72
CA PHE A 318 0.31 -18.23 4.49
C PHE A 318 -0.86 -17.80 3.61
N ASN A 319 -2.04 -17.82 4.21
CA ASN A 319 -3.26 -17.28 3.63
C ASN A 319 -3.74 -16.09 4.45
N SER A 320 -4.45 -15.17 3.83
CA SER A 320 -5.15 -14.11 4.55
C SER A 320 -6.49 -13.76 3.92
N ASN A 321 -7.39 -13.28 4.76
CA ASN A 321 -8.71 -12.82 4.38
C ASN A 321 -8.91 -11.39 4.84
N THR A 322 -9.70 -10.63 4.09
CA THR A 322 -10.17 -9.31 4.50
C THR A 322 -11.64 -9.19 4.14
N VAL A 323 -12.46 -8.77 5.08
CA VAL A 323 -13.83 -8.33 4.85
C VAL A 323 -13.93 -6.85 5.15
N GLY A 324 -14.76 -6.14 4.42
CA GLY A 324 -14.91 -4.70 4.62
C GLY A 324 -16.26 -4.17 4.21
N VAL A 325 -16.58 -3.02 4.77
CA VAL A 325 -17.75 -2.20 4.42
C VAL A 325 -17.27 -0.79 4.11
N MET A 326 -17.87 -0.16 3.11
CA MET A 326 -17.58 1.18 2.67
C MET A 326 -18.89 1.96 2.52
N ALA A 327 -18.85 3.24 2.84
CA ALA A 327 -19.92 4.18 2.60
C ALA A 327 -19.40 5.41 1.83
N ILE A 328 -20.19 5.90 0.87
CA ILE A 328 -19.91 7.13 0.13
C ILE A 328 -21.15 8.02 0.28
N LEU A 329 -20.92 9.24 0.80
CA LEU A 329 -21.94 10.26 0.94
C LEU A 329 -21.59 11.44 0.02
N LYS A 330 -22.55 11.84 -0.81
CA LYS A 330 -22.52 13.06 -1.61
C LYS A 330 -23.67 13.94 -1.10
N PRO A 331 -23.42 14.87 -0.17
CA PRO A 331 -24.48 15.72 0.36
C PRO A 331 -25.22 16.43 -0.77
N ASN A 332 -26.52 16.53 -0.66
CA ASN A 332 -27.38 17.31 -1.57
C ASN A 332 -28.28 18.18 -0.69
N THR A 333 -27.86 19.42 -0.49
CA THR A 333 -28.56 20.36 0.39
C THR A 333 -28.98 21.61 -0.40
N THR A 334 -30.08 22.22 0.01
CA THR A 334 -30.52 23.51 -0.52
C THR A 334 -29.91 24.68 0.26
N GLU A 335 -29.24 24.40 1.38
CA GLU A 335 -28.63 25.44 2.21
C GLU A 335 -27.26 25.81 1.68
N THR A 336 -27.04 27.08 1.40
CA THR A 336 -25.77 27.67 1.01
C THR A 336 -25.20 28.44 2.22
N GLY A 337 -24.19 27.84 2.84
CA GLY A 337 -23.41 28.47 3.90
C GLY A 337 -22.04 28.95 3.40
N LEU A 338 -21.10 29.11 4.31
CA LEU A 338 -19.70 29.42 4.00
C LEU A 338 -19.04 28.34 3.12
N LEU A 339 -19.51 27.09 3.23
CA LEU A 339 -19.08 25.93 2.43
C LEU A 339 -20.30 25.40 1.65
N ASP A 340 -20.11 25.14 0.37
CA ASP A 340 -21.11 24.46 -0.45
C ASP A 340 -20.98 22.94 -0.27
N PHE A 341 -21.83 22.34 0.54
CA PHE A 341 -21.83 20.91 0.82
C PHE A 341 -22.09 20.05 -0.43
N ASN A 342 -22.72 20.59 -1.49
CA ASN A 342 -22.94 19.88 -2.74
C ASN A 342 -21.63 19.59 -3.50
N LYS A 343 -20.56 20.31 -3.17
CA LYS A 343 -19.19 20.09 -3.69
C LYS A 343 -18.39 19.11 -2.85
N MET A 344 -19.00 18.51 -1.82
CA MET A 344 -18.32 17.54 -0.94
C MET A 344 -18.65 16.11 -1.34
N LYS A 345 -17.65 15.24 -1.14
CA LYS A 345 -17.80 13.78 -1.22
C LYS A 345 -17.08 13.19 -0.02
N ILE A 346 -17.83 12.53 0.85
CA ILE A 346 -17.31 11.87 2.05
C ILE A 346 -17.26 10.38 1.78
N LYS A 347 -16.12 9.75 2.07
CA LYS A 347 -15.93 8.30 1.96
C LYS A 347 -15.44 7.76 3.29
N GLY A 348 -16.04 6.68 3.74
CA GLY A 348 -15.60 5.96 4.93
C GLY A 348 -15.50 4.46 4.63
N ALA A 349 -14.51 3.78 5.19
CA ALA A 349 -14.37 2.33 5.08
C ALA A 349 -13.83 1.75 6.38
N ILE A 350 -14.28 0.55 6.70
CA ILE A 350 -13.74 -0.29 7.75
C ILE A 350 -13.50 -1.69 7.19
N ASN A 351 -12.31 -2.24 7.46
CA ASN A 351 -11.92 -3.55 7.00
C ASN A 351 -11.33 -4.34 8.16
N TYR A 352 -11.71 -5.60 8.27
CA TYR A 352 -11.15 -6.57 9.19
C TYR A 352 -10.32 -7.60 8.43
N TYR A 353 -9.09 -7.81 8.89
CA TYR A 353 -8.09 -8.67 8.27
C TYR A 353 -7.64 -9.75 9.24
N TRP A 354 -7.42 -10.99 8.72
CA TRP A 354 -6.80 -12.06 9.48
C TRP A 354 -5.98 -12.99 8.58
N THR A 355 -4.95 -13.61 9.16
CA THR A 355 -4.11 -14.63 8.50
C THR A 355 -4.50 -16.04 8.92
N SER A 356 -4.02 -17.05 8.19
CA SER A 356 -3.89 -18.41 8.71
C SER A 356 -2.92 -18.45 9.90
N SER A 357 -2.93 -19.53 10.68
CA SER A 357 -1.89 -19.78 11.70
C SER A 357 -0.53 -19.90 11.03
N ASN A 358 0.50 -19.39 11.69
CA ASN A 358 1.85 -19.38 11.15
C ASN A 358 2.87 -19.27 12.29
N ASP A 359 3.87 -20.16 12.31
CA ASP A 359 4.87 -20.21 13.36
C ASP A 359 5.76 -18.97 13.41
N TYR A 360 5.98 -18.32 12.27
CA TYR A 360 6.70 -17.05 12.19
C TYR A 360 5.92 -15.90 12.80
N ILE A 361 4.59 -15.88 12.64
CA ILE A 361 3.72 -14.92 13.32
C ILE A 361 3.81 -15.17 14.83
N TYR A 362 3.74 -16.42 15.26
CA TYR A 362 3.85 -16.77 16.68
C TYR A 362 5.21 -16.37 17.26
N TYR A 363 6.29 -16.63 16.52
CA TYR A 363 7.64 -16.29 16.94
C TYR A 363 7.81 -14.79 17.23
N TRP A 364 7.25 -13.93 16.36
CA TRP A 364 7.41 -12.48 16.50
C TRP A 364 6.37 -11.81 17.40
N TYR A 365 5.12 -12.18 17.25
CA TYR A 365 3.99 -11.48 17.88
C TYR A 365 3.42 -12.22 19.06
N ASN A 366 3.88 -13.45 19.34
CA ASN A 366 3.31 -14.33 20.35
C ASN A 366 1.79 -14.54 20.19
N VAL A 367 1.33 -14.49 18.94
CA VAL A 367 -0.03 -14.80 18.51
C VAL A 367 0.00 -15.75 17.34
N ASN A 368 -0.89 -16.76 17.32
CA ASN A 368 -0.89 -17.75 16.25
C ASN A 368 -1.34 -17.18 14.90
N ARG A 369 -2.08 -16.08 14.92
CA ARG A 369 -2.66 -15.40 13.73
C ARG A 369 -2.60 -13.90 13.92
N LEU A 370 -2.21 -13.21 12.87
CA LEU A 370 -2.34 -11.77 12.83
C LEU A 370 -3.79 -11.40 12.49
N LYS A 371 -4.38 -10.50 13.26
CA LYS A 371 -5.70 -9.92 13.05
C LYS A 371 -5.58 -8.42 13.16
N GLY A 372 -6.18 -7.69 12.24
CA GLY A 372 -6.09 -6.24 12.24
C GLY A 372 -7.34 -5.57 11.70
N VAL A 373 -7.51 -4.32 12.06
CA VAL A 373 -8.56 -3.42 11.56
C VAL A 373 -7.88 -2.30 10.79
N PHE A 374 -8.44 -2.00 9.63
CA PHE A 374 -8.10 -0.83 8.82
C PHE A 374 -9.34 0.03 8.69
N THR A 375 -9.25 1.27 9.09
CA THR A 375 -10.30 2.26 8.83
C THR A 375 -9.75 3.38 8.00
N SER A 376 -10.59 3.95 7.14
CA SER A 376 -10.27 5.15 6.39
C SER A 376 -11.48 6.07 6.33
N ILE A 377 -11.24 7.37 6.43
CA ILE A 377 -12.22 8.40 6.13
C ILE A 377 -11.54 9.43 5.24
N SER A 378 -12.25 9.90 4.21
CA SER A 378 -11.78 11.02 3.39
C SER A 378 -12.91 11.96 3.04
N ILE A 379 -12.57 13.25 2.93
CA ILE A 379 -13.47 14.33 2.51
C ILE A 379 -12.80 14.97 1.31
N ASP A 380 -13.43 14.86 0.16
CA ASP A 380 -13.08 15.60 -1.05
C ASP A 380 -13.96 16.85 -1.12
N TYR A 381 -13.39 18.01 -1.40
CA TYR A 381 -14.09 19.28 -1.65
C TYR A 381 -13.62 19.86 -2.97
N GLU A 382 -14.54 20.03 -3.93
CA GLU A 382 -14.30 20.66 -5.23
C GLU A 382 -14.65 22.16 -5.15
N PHE A 383 -13.79 23.08 -5.67
CA PHE A 383 -14.00 24.53 -5.55
C PHE A 383 -13.70 25.28 -6.85
#